data_76a306eea7f592978da9652dc14fb937
#
_entry.id   76a306eea7f592978da9652dc14fb937
#
_cell.length_a   1.000
_cell.length_b   1.000
_cell.length_c   1.000
_cell.angle_alpha   90.00
_cell.angle_beta   90.00
_cell.angle_gamma   90.00
#
_symmetry.space_group_name_H-M   'P 1'
#
loop_
_entity.id
_entity.type
_entity.pdbx_description
1 polymer ?
#
loop_
_entity_poly.entity_id
_entity_poly.type
_entity_poly.pdbx_seq_one_letter_code
_entity_poly.pdbx_strand_id
1 'polypeptide(L)'
;IAILVFAIIVWISEAMDYTASAIVISALIIFMGGFAPDMNHPDTILGTAKALKMTLSGFSNSALALVAAAMFIAAAMTITGLDKRIALFTMSKIGASSRSIIIGAIVVTIVLSLVVPSATARTACVVPIMMGVIAAFKVDKHSRLAASMMIVIAQATSIWNVGIQTS
;
A
#
# COMPACT_ATOMS: atom_id res chain seq x y z
N ILE A 1 16.89 -5.43 18.81
CA ILE A 1 17.14 -4.05 18.36
C ILE A 1 17.94 -4.08 17.03
N ALA A 2 19.11 -4.77 16.95
CA ALA A 2 19.95 -4.78 15.75
C ALA A 2 19.20 -5.21 14.48
N ILE A 3 18.40 -6.29 14.53
CA ILE A 3 17.60 -6.79 13.39
C ILE A 3 16.55 -5.75 12.99
N LEU A 4 15.93 -5.05 13.92
CA LEU A 4 14.97 -3.99 13.62
C LEU A 4 15.64 -2.82 12.88
N VAL A 5 16.81 -2.39 13.35
CA VAL A 5 17.58 -1.33 12.68
C VAL A 5 18.01 -1.77 11.28
N PHE A 6 18.48 -3.00 11.13
CA PHE A 6 18.79 -3.58 9.83
C PHE A 6 17.58 -3.57 8.89
N ALA A 7 16.40 -4.01 9.37
CA ALA A 7 15.17 -4.01 8.58
C ALA A 7 14.79 -2.60 8.11
N ILE A 8 14.86 -1.62 9.01
CA ILE A 8 14.56 -0.21 8.69
C ILE A 8 15.53 0.31 7.62
N ILE A 9 16.83 0.05 7.76
CA ILE A 9 17.84 0.49 6.79
C ILE A 9 17.58 -0.14 5.42
N VAL A 10 17.34 -1.46 5.36
CA VAL A 10 17.07 -2.17 4.10
C VAL A 10 15.82 -1.64 3.41
N TRP A 11 14.75 -1.35 4.16
CA TRP A 11 13.50 -0.86 3.59
C TRP A 11 13.57 0.61 3.15
N ILE A 12 14.26 1.47 3.90
CA ILE A 12 14.43 2.90 3.53
C ILE A 12 15.37 3.04 2.34
N SER A 13 16.45 2.24 2.29
CA SER A 13 17.43 2.29 1.21
C SER A 13 16.97 1.56 -0.06
N GLU A 14 15.87 0.80 0.00
CA GLU A 14 15.39 -0.06 -1.09
C GLU A 14 16.51 -0.98 -1.65
N ALA A 15 17.48 -1.33 -0.79
CA ALA A 15 18.66 -2.11 -1.18
C ALA A 15 18.33 -3.55 -1.60
N MET A 16 17.15 -4.05 -1.21
CA MET A 16 16.66 -5.39 -1.53
C MET A 16 15.17 -5.34 -1.83
N ASP A 17 14.70 -6.27 -2.67
CA ASP A 17 13.28 -6.53 -2.88
C ASP A 17 12.58 -6.85 -1.55
N TYR A 18 11.33 -6.39 -1.37
CA TYR A 18 10.57 -6.59 -0.13
C TYR A 18 10.41 -8.06 0.24
N THR A 19 10.24 -8.95 -0.74
CA THR A 19 10.10 -10.39 -0.50
C THR A 19 11.42 -10.98 -0.02
N ALA A 20 12.53 -10.63 -0.67
CA ALA A 20 13.86 -11.07 -0.28
C ALA A 20 14.22 -10.54 1.11
N SER A 21 13.96 -9.26 1.39
CA SER A 21 14.21 -8.66 2.70
C SER A 21 13.41 -9.33 3.83
N ALA A 22 12.13 -9.66 3.57
CA ALA A 22 11.30 -10.37 4.54
C ALA A 22 11.85 -11.75 4.88
N ILE A 23 12.34 -12.50 3.89
CA ILE A 23 12.96 -13.81 4.09
C ILE A 23 14.26 -13.67 4.90
N VAL A 24 15.13 -12.73 4.54
CA VAL A 24 16.40 -12.49 5.24
C VAL A 24 16.15 -12.07 6.69
N ILE A 25 15.23 -11.13 6.92
CA ILE A 25 14.89 -10.67 8.28
C ILE A 25 14.33 -11.84 9.11
N SER A 26 13.44 -12.65 8.55
CA SER A 26 12.89 -13.83 9.22
C SER A 26 13.99 -14.84 9.56
N ALA A 27 14.90 -15.11 8.64
CA ALA A 27 16.03 -16.00 8.86
C ALA A 27 16.97 -15.47 9.98
N LEU A 28 17.25 -14.16 9.98
CA LEU A 28 18.06 -13.53 11.03
C LEU A 28 17.37 -13.61 12.40
N ILE A 29 16.05 -13.42 12.48
CA ILE A 29 15.28 -13.56 13.73
C ILE A 29 15.36 -15.00 14.24
N ILE A 30 15.21 -16.01 13.36
CA ILE A 30 15.28 -17.41 13.74
C ILE A 30 16.69 -17.76 14.23
N PHE A 31 17.70 -17.38 13.47
CA PHE A 31 19.09 -17.74 13.78
C PHE A 31 19.56 -17.02 15.07
N MET A 32 19.45 -15.71 15.12
CA MET A 32 19.87 -14.93 16.29
C MET A 32 18.98 -15.18 17.52
N GLY A 33 17.66 -15.35 17.29
CA GLY A 33 16.72 -15.69 18.36
C GLY A 33 16.99 -17.07 18.97
N GLY A 34 17.49 -18.02 18.17
CA GLY A 34 17.88 -19.35 18.66
C GLY A 34 18.99 -19.33 19.71
N PHE A 35 19.87 -18.32 19.67
CA PHE A 35 20.94 -18.12 20.68
C PHE A 35 20.51 -17.24 21.85
N ALA A 36 19.31 -16.65 21.81
CA ALA A 36 18.83 -15.83 22.91
C ALA A 36 18.47 -16.70 24.12
N PRO A 37 18.59 -16.15 25.36
CA PRO A 37 18.08 -16.84 26.56
C PRO A 37 16.59 -17.09 26.45
N ASP A 38 16.15 -18.26 26.92
CA ASP A 38 14.71 -18.55 27.04
C ASP A 38 14.09 -17.67 28.13
N MET A 39 13.00 -16.96 27.81
CA MET A 39 12.33 -16.08 28.77
C MET A 39 11.80 -16.82 30.01
N ASN A 40 11.49 -18.11 29.86
CA ASN A 40 10.98 -18.95 30.97
C ASN A 40 12.11 -19.64 31.75
N HIS A 41 13.27 -19.84 31.11
CA HIS A 41 14.45 -20.51 31.68
C HIS A 41 15.71 -19.77 31.24
N PRO A 42 16.09 -18.69 31.95
CA PRO A 42 17.21 -17.81 31.55
C PRO A 42 18.56 -18.52 31.39
N ASP A 43 18.73 -19.67 32.08
CA ASP A 43 19.96 -20.47 32.02
C ASP A 43 20.08 -21.35 30.77
N THR A 44 19.05 -21.38 29.92
CA THR A 44 19.02 -22.15 28.67
C THR A 44 18.79 -21.27 27.47
N ILE A 45 19.38 -21.66 26.33
CA ILE A 45 19.11 -20.98 25.05
C ILE A 45 17.74 -21.39 24.52
N LEU A 46 17.07 -20.45 23.84
CA LEU A 46 15.73 -20.66 23.25
C LEU A 46 15.70 -21.82 22.25
N GLY A 47 16.78 -21.99 21.49
CA GLY A 47 16.90 -22.97 20.43
C GLY A 47 16.21 -22.53 19.12
N THR A 48 16.77 -22.98 17.99
CA THR A 48 16.29 -22.58 16.65
C THR A 48 14.87 -23.07 16.35
N ALA A 49 14.47 -24.23 16.87
CA ALA A 49 13.11 -24.77 16.67
C ALA A 49 12.04 -23.88 17.32
N LYS A 50 12.29 -23.40 18.54
CA LYS A 50 11.36 -22.52 19.26
C LYS A 50 11.36 -21.12 18.63
N ALA A 51 12.53 -20.59 18.24
CA ALA A 51 12.68 -19.35 17.54
C ALA A 51 11.95 -19.38 16.17
N LEU A 52 12.04 -20.47 15.42
CA LEU A 52 11.29 -20.68 14.18
C LEU A 52 9.78 -20.62 14.42
N LYS A 53 9.28 -21.37 15.40
CA LYS A 53 7.84 -21.35 15.73
C LYS A 53 7.35 -19.96 16.12
N MET A 54 8.12 -19.21 16.92
CA MET A 54 7.80 -17.84 17.32
C MET A 54 7.80 -16.89 16.11
N THR A 55 8.78 -16.98 15.22
CA THR A 55 8.87 -16.15 14.02
C THR A 55 7.70 -16.45 13.07
N LEU A 56 7.40 -17.72 12.83
CA LEU A 56 6.29 -18.11 11.95
C LEU A 56 4.92 -17.82 12.56
N SER A 57 4.78 -17.74 13.88
CA SER A 57 3.52 -17.33 14.50
C SER A 57 3.10 -15.90 14.13
N GLY A 58 4.05 -15.03 13.78
CA GLY A 58 3.78 -13.70 13.24
C GLY A 58 3.00 -13.74 11.92
N PHE A 59 3.14 -14.81 11.13
CA PHE A 59 2.38 -15.01 9.89
C PHE A 59 1.00 -15.64 10.12
N SER A 60 0.70 -16.12 11.32
CA SER A 60 -0.61 -16.68 11.71
C SER A 60 -1.44 -15.64 12.48
N ASN A 61 -1.58 -14.45 11.91
CA ASN A 61 -2.28 -13.34 12.52
C ASN A 61 -3.51 -12.96 11.67
N SER A 62 -4.62 -12.65 12.32
CA SER A 62 -5.86 -12.21 11.65
C SER A 62 -5.66 -10.93 10.81
N ALA A 63 -4.79 -10.03 11.25
CA ALA A 63 -4.47 -8.82 10.49
C ALA A 63 -3.76 -9.15 9.16
N LEU A 64 -2.83 -10.11 9.16
CA LEU A 64 -2.18 -10.57 7.93
C LEU A 64 -3.18 -11.22 6.98
N ALA A 65 -4.06 -12.08 7.50
CA ALA A 65 -5.11 -12.72 6.70
C ALA A 65 -6.05 -11.68 6.07
N LEU A 66 -6.42 -10.64 6.82
CA LEU A 66 -7.25 -9.55 6.33
C LEU A 66 -6.55 -8.78 5.19
N VAL A 67 -5.29 -8.42 5.38
CA VAL A 67 -4.50 -7.73 4.36
C VAL A 67 -4.34 -8.59 3.11
N ALA A 68 -4.03 -9.88 3.25
CA ALA A 68 -3.93 -10.80 2.13
C ALA A 68 -5.26 -10.90 1.36
N ALA A 69 -6.39 -11.07 2.05
CA ALA A 69 -7.71 -11.09 1.43
C ALA A 69 -8.00 -9.78 0.68
N ALA A 70 -7.69 -8.62 1.26
CA ALA A 70 -7.84 -7.32 0.63
C ALA A 70 -6.98 -7.18 -0.64
N MET A 71 -5.75 -7.72 -0.63
CA MET A 71 -4.88 -7.73 -1.82
C MET A 71 -5.44 -8.61 -2.95
N PHE A 72 -6.03 -9.77 -2.64
CA PHE A 72 -6.70 -10.60 -3.64
C PHE A 72 -7.89 -9.88 -4.28
N ILE A 73 -8.72 -9.19 -3.48
CA ILE A 73 -9.83 -8.38 -4.00
C ILE A 73 -9.30 -7.26 -4.89
N ALA A 74 -8.27 -6.53 -4.46
CA ALA A 74 -7.65 -5.47 -5.24
C ALA A 74 -7.09 -5.98 -6.58
N ALA A 75 -6.41 -7.14 -6.58
CA ALA A 75 -5.91 -7.77 -7.80
C ALA A 75 -7.06 -8.15 -8.74
N ALA A 76 -8.14 -8.75 -8.23
CA ALA A 76 -9.32 -9.08 -9.02
C ALA A 76 -9.98 -7.83 -9.64
N MET A 77 -10.07 -6.73 -8.89
CA MET A 77 -10.59 -5.46 -9.40
C MET A 77 -9.74 -4.89 -10.53
N THR A 78 -8.42 -4.92 -10.39
CA THR A 78 -7.49 -4.44 -11.42
C THR A 78 -7.57 -5.29 -12.68
N ILE A 79 -7.62 -6.62 -12.56
CA ILE A 79 -7.74 -7.54 -13.71
C ILE A 79 -9.07 -7.36 -14.45
N THR A 80 -10.17 -7.15 -13.71
CA THR A 80 -11.49 -6.94 -14.29
C THR A 80 -11.72 -5.51 -14.78
N GLY A 81 -10.83 -4.57 -14.45
CA GLY A 81 -10.96 -3.14 -14.75
C GLY A 81 -12.12 -2.47 -14.02
N LEU A 82 -12.60 -3.08 -12.92
CA LEU A 82 -13.70 -2.55 -12.12
C LEU A 82 -13.31 -1.22 -11.45
N ASP A 83 -12.08 -1.09 -11.01
CA ASP A 83 -11.49 0.12 -10.47
C ASP A 83 -11.61 1.30 -11.46
N LYS A 84 -11.26 1.07 -12.73
CA LYS A 84 -11.39 2.05 -13.81
C LYS A 84 -12.83 2.43 -14.06
N ARG A 85 -13.73 1.45 -14.06
CA ARG A 85 -15.18 1.69 -14.27
C ARG A 85 -15.78 2.53 -13.16
N ILE A 86 -15.44 2.25 -11.90
CA ILE A 86 -15.87 3.03 -10.74
C ILE A 86 -15.35 4.47 -10.84
N ALA A 87 -14.07 4.65 -11.18
CA ALA A 87 -13.47 5.96 -11.32
C ALA A 87 -14.13 6.78 -12.45
N LEU A 88 -14.34 6.19 -13.63
CA LEU A 88 -14.99 6.85 -14.76
C LEU A 88 -16.46 7.18 -14.46
N PHE A 89 -17.19 6.25 -13.84
CA PHE A 89 -18.57 6.48 -13.43
C PHE A 89 -18.67 7.64 -12.43
N THR A 90 -17.78 7.67 -11.43
CA THR A 90 -17.72 8.76 -10.45
C THR A 90 -17.42 10.10 -11.14
N MET A 91 -16.44 10.13 -12.06
CA MET A 91 -16.09 11.33 -12.81
C MET A 91 -17.23 11.80 -13.72
N SER A 92 -18.01 10.88 -14.31
CA SER A 92 -19.12 11.24 -15.21
C SER A 92 -20.26 12.01 -14.50
N LYS A 93 -20.36 11.88 -13.18
CA LYS A 93 -21.34 12.60 -12.35
C LYS A 93 -20.90 13.99 -11.93
N ILE A 94 -19.64 14.33 -12.18
CA ILE A 94 -19.00 15.57 -11.75
C ILE A 94 -18.85 16.48 -12.97
N GLY A 95 -19.24 17.71 -12.83
CA GLY A 95 -19.29 18.67 -13.97
C GLY A 95 -17.90 18.95 -14.57
N ALA A 96 -17.89 19.55 -15.75
CA ALA A 96 -16.71 19.77 -16.59
C ALA A 96 -15.90 21.06 -16.24
N SER A 97 -16.18 21.75 -15.12
CA SER A 97 -15.39 22.91 -14.72
C SER A 97 -14.06 22.49 -14.08
N SER A 98 -13.04 23.33 -14.15
CA SER A 98 -11.73 23.04 -13.53
C SER A 98 -11.83 22.69 -12.04
N ARG A 99 -12.71 23.38 -11.30
CA ARG A 99 -12.96 23.07 -9.88
C ARG A 99 -13.64 21.70 -9.72
N SER A 100 -14.64 21.42 -10.54
CA SER A 100 -15.35 20.14 -10.53
C SER A 100 -14.41 18.96 -10.82
N ILE A 101 -13.48 19.11 -11.75
CA ILE A 101 -12.50 18.07 -12.08
C ILE A 101 -11.58 17.78 -10.91
N ILE A 102 -11.10 18.82 -10.20
CA ILE A 102 -10.28 18.64 -8.99
C ILE A 102 -11.06 17.94 -7.87
N ILE A 103 -12.28 18.41 -7.61
CA ILE A 103 -13.17 17.77 -6.62
C ILE A 103 -13.45 16.33 -7.03
N GLY A 104 -13.67 16.09 -8.32
CA GLY A 104 -13.85 14.75 -8.89
C GLY A 104 -12.68 13.83 -8.61
N ALA A 105 -11.47 14.30 -8.80
CA ALA A 105 -10.27 13.54 -8.48
C ALA A 105 -10.25 13.12 -7.00
N ILE A 106 -10.60 14.04 -6.09
CA ILE A 106 -10.69 13.74 -4.65
C ILE A 106 -11.78 12.69 -4.39
N VAL A 107 -12.98 12.89 -4.92
CA VAL A 107 -14.11 11.97 -4.71
C VAL A 107 -13.79 10.57 -5.24
N VAL A 108 -13.18 10.47 -6.43
CA VAL A 108 -12.73 9.19 -6.99
C VAL A 108 -11.75 8.49 -6.05
N THR A 109 -10.76 9.22 -5.52
CA THR A 109 -9.79 8.63 -4.59
C THR A 109 -10.45 8.16 -3.29
N ILE A 110 -11.46 8.88 -2.78
CA ILE A 110 -12.25 8.47 -1.60
C ILE A 110 -13.03 7.18 -1.92
N VAL A 111 -13.79 7.16 -3.00
CA VAL A 111 -14.61 6.00 -3.37
C VAL A 111 -13.73 4.77 -3.59
N LEU A 112 -12.63 4.93 -4.30
CA LEU A 112 -11.69 3.83 -4.51
C LEU A 112 -10.99 3.39 -3.21
N SER A 113 -10.80 4.28 -2.24
CA SER A 113 -10.17 3.93 -0.97
C SER A 113 -10.99 2.94 -0.15
N LEU A 114 -12.31 2.93 -0.33
CA LEU A 114 -13.19 1.97 0.35
C LEU A 114 -13.07 0.55 -0.19
N VAL A 115 -12.55 0.38 -1.41
CA VAL A 115 -12.52 -0.91 -2.12
C VAL A 115 -11.09 -1.36 -2.42
N VAL A 116 -10.20 -0.42 -2.73
CA VAL A 116 -8.78 -0.70 -3.02
C VAL A 116 -7.91 -0.26 -1.85
N PRO A 117 -7.39 -1.17 -1.03
CA PRO A 117 -6.64 -0.83 0.17
C PRO A 117 -5.25 -0.21 -0.12
N SER A 118 -4.69 -0.46 -1.30
CA SER A 118 -3.36 0.01 -1.68
C SER A 118 -3.37 1.41 -2.30
N ALA A 119 -2.65 2.37 -1.71
CA ALA A 119 -2.46 3.71 -2.27
C ALA A 119 -1.80 3.68 -3.64
N THR A 120 -0.79 2.83 -3.82
CA THR A 120 -0.07 2.66 -5.08
C THR A 120 -1.00 2.16 -6.19
N ALA A 121 -1.83 1.14 -5.91
CA ALA A 121 -2.79 0.62 -6.87
C ALA A 121 -3.85 1.68 -7.24
N ARG A 122 -4.36 2.45 -6.26
CA ARG A 122 -5.28 3.56 -6.52
C ARG A 122 -4.65 4.64 -7.40
N THR A 123 -3.44 5.04 -7.10
CA THR A 123 -2.72 6.04 -7.89
C THR A 123 -2.49 5.55 -9.31
N ALA A 124 -2.05 4.31 -9.49
CA ALA A 124 -1.85 3.69 -10.80
C ALA A 124 -3.13 3.63 -11.64
N CYS A 125 -4.30 3.48 -11.00
CA CYS A 125 -5.60 3.54 -11.66
C CYS A 125 -6.03 4.97 -11.98
N VAL A 126 -5.95 5.90 -11.01
CA VAL A 126 -6.52 7.25 -11.12
C VAL A 126 -5.71 8.15 -12.05
N VAL A 127 -4.37 8.07 -12.01
CA VAL A 127 -3.49 8.93 -12.82
C VAL A 127 -3.76 8.82 -14.33
N PRO A 128 -3.82 7.64 -14.95
CA PRO A 128 -4.13 7.54 -16.38
C PRO A 128 -5.52 8.10 -16.74
N ILE A 129 -6.51 7.93 -15.87
CA ILE A 129 -7.85 8.46 -16.07
C ILE A 129 -7.81 10.00 -16.08
N MET A 130 -7.14 10.60 -15.11
CA MET A 130 -7.02 12.04 -15.02
C MET A 130 -6.16 12.63 -16.16
N MET A 131 -5.13 11.91 -16.61
CA MET A 131 -4.39 12.28 -17.83
C MET A 131 -5.30 12.25 -19.07
N GLY A 132 -6.18 11.27 -19.17
CA GLY A 132 -7.21 11.23 -20.21
C GLY A 132 -8.19 12.41 -20.15
N VAL A 133 -8.61 12.81 -18.94
CA VAL A 133 -9.45 14.00 -18.72
C VAL A 133 -8.72 15.27 -19.16
N ILE A 134 -7.47 15.46 -18.76
CA ILE A 134 -6.63 16.61 -19.17
C ILE A 134 -6.55 16.68 -20.71
N ALA A 135 -6.30 15.54 -21.36
CA ALA A 135 -6.22 15.46 -22.81
C ALA A 135 -7.56 15.78 -23.49
N ALA A 136 -8.68 15.28 -22.95
CA ALA A 136 -10.02 15.56 -23.48
C ALA A 136 -10.40 17.04 -23.41
N PHE A 137 -9.94 17.74 -22.39
CA PHE A 137 -10.14 19.18 -22.26
C PHE A 137 -9.11 20.02 -23.03
N LYS A 138 -8.21 19.38 -23.80
CA LYS A 138 -7.13 20.05 -24.57
C LYS A 138 -6.28 20.99 -23.70
N VAL A 139 -6.12 20.64 -22.42
CA VAL A 139 -5.30 21.38 -21.47
C VAL A 139 -3.85 20.90 -21.60
N ASP A 140 -2.91 21.83 -21.60
CA ASP A 140 -1.49 21.48 -21.62
C ASP A 140 -1.12 20.67 -20.37
N LYS A 141 -0.33 19.61 -20.55
CA LYS A 141 0.18 18.77 -19.47
C LYS A 141 1.03 19.55 -18.46
N HIS A 142 1.64 20.65 -18.87
CA HIS A 142 2.41 21.57 -18.03
C HIS A 142 1.57 22.70 -17.42
N SER A 143 0.26 22.69 -17.61
CA SER A 143 -0.64 23.71 -17.06
C SER A 143 -0.74 23.62 -15.53
N ARG A 144 -1.10 24.74 -14.91
CA ARG A 144 -1.38 24.78 -13.46
C ARG A 144 -2.48 23.80 -13.06
N LEU A 145 -3.47 23.57 -13.91
CA LEU A 145 -4.54 22.62 -13.64
C LEU A 145 -4.00 21.18 -13.59
N ALA A 146 -3.18 20.80 -14.58
CA ALA A 146 -2.57 19.46 -14.60
C ALA A 146 -1.68 19.21 -13.37
N ALA A 147 -0.83 20.19 -13.02
CA ALA A 147 0.01 20.13 -11.84
C ALA A 147 -0.82 20.02 -10.55
N SER A 148 -1.87 20.85 -10.41
CA SER A 148 -2.77 20.78 -9.25
C SER A 148 -3.47 19.43 -9.13
N MET A 149 -3.90 18.84 -10.23
CA MET A 149 -4.53 17.53 -10.23
C MET A 149 -3.58 16.44 -9.75
N MET A 150 -2.33 16.43 -10.21
CA MET A 150 -1.33 15.43 -9.77
C MET A 150 -1.02 15.56 -8.28
N ILE A 151 -0.85 16.79 -7.79
CA ILE A 151 -0.64 17.04 -6.36
C ILE A 151 -1.85 16.59 -5.54
N VAL A 152 -3.05 16.93 -5.97
CA VAL A 152 -4.29 16.55 -5.28
C VAL A 152 -4.46 15.04 -5.23
N ILE A 153 -4.19 14.32 -6.31
CA ILE A 153 -4.27 12.85 -6.33
C ILE A 153 -3.26 12.26 -5.35
N ALA A 154 -2.02 12.72 -5.36
CA ALA A 154 -0.97 12.24 -4.46
C ALA A 154 -1.36 12.48 -2.99
N GLN A 155 -1.83 13.67 -2.65
CA GLN A 155 -2.25 14.01 -1.29
C GLN A 155 -3.52 13.26 -0.88
N ALA A 156 -4.54 13.21 -1.72
CA ALA A 156 -5.79 12.54 -1.41
C ALA A 156 -5.59 11.03 -1.21
N THR A 157 -4.80 10.36 -2.07
CA THR A 157 -4.50 8.93 -1.89
C THR A 157 -3.74 8.66 -0.61
N SER A 158 -2.85 9.55 -0.18
CA SER A 158 -2.08 9.42 1.07
C SER A 158 -2.93 9.67 2.31
N ILE A 159 -3.73 10.75 2.31
CA ILE A 159 -4.56 11.13 3.48
C ILE A 159 -5.60 10.06 3.79
N TRP A 160 -6.27 9.52 2.78
CA TRP A 160 -7.31 8.50 2.99
C TRP A 160 -6.77 7.15 3.47
N ASN A 161 -5.47 6.90 3.37
CA ASN A 161 -4.86 5.73 3.98
C ASN A 161 -4.91 5.77 5.52
N VAL A 162 -4.87 6.96 6.11
CA VAL A 162 -4.91 7.11 7.57
C VAL A 162 -6.27 6.69 8.15
N GLY A 163 -7.35 6.85 7.37
CA GLY A 163 -8.72 6.53 7.80
C GLY A 163 -9.11 5.05 7.59
N ILE A 164 -8.27 4.23 6.94
CA ILE A 164 -8.63 2.85 6.58
C ILE A 164 -7.64 1.89 7.22
N GLN A 165 -8.14 1.03 8.08
CA GLN A 165 -7.34 0.09 8.87
C GLN A 165 -6.50 -0.89 8.02
N THR A 166 -6.90 -1.16 6.78
CA THR A 166 -6.25 -2.11 5.86
C THR A 166 -5.34 -1.45 4.82
N SER A 167 -5.18 -0.15 4.89
CA SER A 167 -4.36 0.62 3.93
C SER A 167 -2.90 0.64 4.28
#